data_cdac1fe52fcb6d093293192752e1f301
#
_entry.id   cdac1fe52fcb6d093293192752e1f301
#
_cell.length_a   1.000
_cell.length_b   1.000
_cell.length_c   1.000
_cell.angle_alpha   90.00
_cell.angle_beta   90.00
_cell.angle_gamma   90.00
#
_symmetry.space_group_name_H-M   'P 1'
#
loop_
_entity.id
_entity.type
_entity.pdbx_description
1 polymer ?
#
loop_
_entity_poly.entity_id
_entity_poly.type
_entity_poly.pdbx_seq_one_letter_code
_entity_poly.pdbx_strand_id
1 'polypeptide(L)'
;MFWKTGCNCLPGYMEKAARKHREGFELRQPKNYIEAVDSESIEMKTAELLSGIDGTMMFRYNSRDTFKTLSIYLSEYQLGQRVSHKKVLELSYEDVKSSTNGLIVITPDFDNFTAKLIAADEYSKYMTETPILEGVANREYYGRSATSIENKSTIEYGTEQGLAALIYGEQGVSSLPIQDITGEYIDTDNEYMYYYSAEFVK
;
A
#
# COMPACT_ATOMS: atom_id res chain seq x y z
N MET A 1 33.70 56.17 -35.82
CA MET A 1 33.56 56.71 -34.47
C MET A 1 32.83 55.67 -33.61
N PHE A 2 33.52 55.04 -32.69
CA PHE A 2 33.07 53.92 -31.86
C PHE A 2 32.35 54.43 -30.63
N TRP A 3 31.22 53.80 -30.25
CA TRP A 3 30.73 53.81 -28.89
C TRP A 3 30.38 52.37 -28.49
N LYS A 4 31.18 51.81 -27.64
CA LYS A 4 30.89 50.62 -26.84
C LYS A 4 30.22 51.09 -25.57
N THR A 5 29.03 50.60 -25.25
CA THR A 5 28.48 50.64 -23.92
C THR A 5 28.35 49.21 -23.42
N GLY A 6 29.27 48.82 -22.55
CA GLY A 6 29.21 47.58 -21.84
C GLY A 6 28.33 47.69 -20.60
N CYS A 7 27.33 46.85 -20.49
CA CYS A 7 26.60 46.63 -19.24
C CYS A 7 27.29 45.49 -18.50
N ASN A 8 28.03 45.85 -17.44
CA ASN A 8 28.53 44.91 -16.44
C ASN A 8 27.37 44.49 -15.52
N CYS A 9 26.68 43.40 -15.83
CA CYS A 9 25.80 42.76 -14.86
C CYS A 9 26.62 41.75 -14.05
N LEU A 10 26.73 42.02 -12.76
CA LEU A 10 27.42 41.20 -11.78
C LEU A 10 26.76 39.82 -11.63
N PRO A 11 27.46 38.70 -11.86
CA PRO A 11 26.88 37.33 -11.79
C PRO A 11 26.55 36.81 -10.39
N GLY A 12 26.89 37.55 -9.35
CA GLY A 12 26.84 37.04 -7.97
C GLY A 12 25.51 37.16 -7.23
N TYR A 13 24.57 37.95 -7.75
CA TYR A 13 23.29 38.20 -7.02
C TYR A 13 22.15 37.24 -7.37
N MET A 14 22.16 36.65 -8.54
CA MET A 14 21.12 35.72 -8.99
C MET A 14 21.30 34.31 -8.43
N GLU A 15 22.53 33.87 -8.16
CA GLU A 15 22.78 32.52 -7.59
C GLU A 15 22.36 32.41 -6.13
N LYS A 16 22.46 33.48 -5.33
CA LYS A 16 22.04 33.48 -3.92
C LYS A 16 20.52 33.50 -3.77
N ALA A 17 19.79 34.13 -4.70
CA ALA A 17 18.32 34.14 -4.65
C ALA A 17 17.73 32.78 -5.07
N ALA A 18 18.33 32.08 -6.06
CA ALA A 18 17.89 30.77 -6.48
C ALA A 18 18.20 29.66 -5.45
N ARG A 19 19.28 29.79 -4.64
CA ARG A 19 19.56 28.88 -3.54
C ARG A 19 18.59 29.03 -2.38
N LYS A 20 18.18 30.24 -2.03
CA LYS A 20 17.25 30.48 -0.91
C LYS A 20 15.83 29.98 -1.19
N HIS A 21 15.41 29.85 -2.46
CA HIS A 21 14.11 29.30 -2.84
C HIS A 21 14.07 27.76 -2.92
N ARG A 22 15.22 27.09 -2.97
CA ARG A 22 15.29 25.61 -2.93
C ARG A 22 15.35 25.03 -1.52
N GLU A 23 15.72 25.77 -0.52
CA GLU A 23 15.84 25.31 0.88
C GLU A 23 14.52 25.35 1.68
N GLY A 24 13.41 25.78 1.06
CA GLY A 24 12.14 26.02 1.75
C GLY A 24 11.05 24.97 1.60
N PHE A 25 11.22 23.93 0.81
CA PHE A 25 10.15 22.96 0.54
C PHE A 25 10.66 21.51 0.41
N GLU A 26 11.60 21.10 1.22
CA GLU A 26 11.68 19.68 1.58
C GLU A 26 10.55 19.42 2.58
N LEU A 27 9.40 18.99 2.08
CA LEU A 27 8.42 18.29 2.88
C LEU A 27 9.20 17.19 3.59
N ARG A 28 9.38 17.33 4.92
CA ARG A 28 10.06 16.32 5.71
C ARG A 28 9.31 15.02 5.49
N GLN A 29 9.90 14.12 4.73
CA GLN A 29 9.35 12.78 4.51
C GLN A 29 9.03 12.19 5.88
N PRO A 30 7.85 11.60 6.08
CA PRO A 30 7.53 10.98 7.35
C PRO A 30 8.60 9.96 7.69
N LYS A 31 9.02 9.92 8.94
CA LYS A 31 10.05 8.97 9.41
C LYS A 31 9.53 7.55 9.45
N ASN A 32 8.24 7.42 9.76
CA ASN A 32 7.52 6.16 9.85
C ASN A 32 6.42 6.21 8.79
N TYR A 33 6.50 5.33 7.79
CA TYR A 33 5.58 5.36 6.68
C TYR A 33 5.32 3.97 6.10
N ILE A 34 4.19 3.86 5.43
CA ILE A 34 3.86 2.80 4.50
C ILE A 34 3.51 3.42 3.16
N GLU A 35 3.98 2.83 2.07
CA GLU A 35 3.74 3.32 0.71
C GLU A 35 3.57 2.15 -0.26
N ALA A 36 2.71 2.31 -1.27
CA ALA A 36 2.65 1.37 -2.38
C ALA A 36 3.95 1.47 -3.21
N VAL A 37 4.44 0.34 -3.65
CA VAL A 37 5.54 0.26 -4.62
C VAL A 37 4.96 0.57 -6.00
N ASP A 38 5.62 1.47 -6.72
CA ASP A 38 5.19 1.88 -8.07
C ASP A 38 5.08 0.66 -9.00
N SER A 39 3.92 0.50 -9.65
CA SER A 39 3.64 -0.59 -10.58
C SER A 39 4.62 -0.64 -11.76
N GLU A 40 5.17 0.50 -12.17
CA GLU A 40 6.16 0.59 -13.23
C GLU A 40 7.60 0.32 -12.76
N SER A 41 7.82 0.15 -11.46
CA SER A 41 9.14 -0.12 -10.89
C SER A 41 9.68 -1.48 -11.35
N ILE A 42 11.02 -1.59 -11.39
CA ILE A 42 11.67 -2.85 -11.72
C ILE A 42 11.41 -3.93 -10.66
N GLU A 43 11.19 -3.51 -9.42
CA GLU A 43 10.86 -4.40 -8.29
C GLU A 43 9.50 -5.06 -8.51
N MET A 44 8.48 -4.27 -8.87
CA MET A 44 7.14 -4.78 -9.14
C MET A 44 7.12 -5.69 -10.38
N LYS A 45 7.70 -5.24 -11.49
CA LYS A 45 7.79 -6.04 -12.72
C LYS A 45 8.54 -7.36 -12.51
N THR A 46 9.55 -7.35 -11.64
CA THR A 46 10.25 -8.59 -11.27
C THR A 46 9.38 -9.51 -10.45
N ALA A 47 8.61 -8.98 -9.49
CA ALA A 47 7.69 -9.76 -8.66
C ALA A 47 6.59 -10.43 -9.51
N GLU A 48 5.99 -9.70 -10.44
CA GLU A 48 4.97 -10.23 -11.37
C GLU A 48 5.57 -11.28 -12.31
N LEU A 49 6.75 -11.03 -12.88
CA LEU A 49 7.43 -11.99 -13.75
C LEU A 49 7.75 -13.31 -13.02
N LEU A 50 8.20 -13.23 -11.76
CA LEU A 50 8.55 -14.41 -10.98
C LEU A 50 7.33 -15.16 -10.44
N SER A 51 6.26 -14.46 -10.11
CA SER A 51 5.01 -15.08 -9.65
C SER A 51 4.19 -15.65 -10.80
N GLY A 52 4.33 -15.07 -12.00
CA GLY A 52 3.48 -15.37 -13.15
C GLY A 52 2.03 -14.88 -12.97
N ILE A 53 1.80 -13.98 -12.00
CA ILE A 53 0.47 -13.49 -11.64
C ILE A 53 0.45 -11.97 -11.79
N ASP A 54 -0.47 -11.46 -12.60
CA ASP A 54 -0.74 -10.04 -12.75
C ASP A 54 -1.57 -9.50 -11.56
N GLY A 55 -1.42 -8.21 -11.27
CA GLY A 55 -2.20 -7.55 -10.23
C GLY A 55 -1.64 -7.74 -8.81
N THR A 56 -0.38 -8.11 -8.69
CA THR A 56 0.34 -8.09 -7.40
C THR A 56 0.39 -6.67 -6.86
N MET A 57 0.09 -6.51 -5.58
CA MET A 57 0.20 -5.25 -4.85
C MET A 57 1.29 -5.36 -3.81
N MET A 58 2.24 -4.44 -3.84
CA MET A 58 3.39 -4.44 -2.94
C MET A 58 3.45 -3.13 -2.18
N PHE A 59 3.67 -3.24 -0.88
CA PHE A 59 3.77 -2.10 0.03
C PHE A 59 5.09 -2.16 0.77
N ARG A 60 5.81 -1.04 0.77
CA ARG A 60 7.03 -0.88 1.56
C ARG A 60 6.70 -0.12 2.83
N TYR A 61 7.14 -0.62 3.97
CA TYR A 61 7.06 0.13 5.22
C TYR A 61 8.45 0.44 5.77
N ASN A 62 8.55 1.57 6.44
CA ASN A 62 9.74 1.99 7.17
C ASN A 62 9.30 2.53 8.51
N SER A 63 9.80 1.95 9.59
CA SER A 63 9.61 2.45 10.95
C SER A 63 10.96 2.70 11.59
N ARG A 64 11.20 3.94 12.00
CA ARG A 64 12.35 4.32 12.84
C ARG A 64 12.06 4.16 14.32
N ASP A 65 10.79 4.14 14.67
CA ASP A 65 10.34 3.83 16.02
C ASP A 65 10.30 2.30 16.20
N THR A 66 10.55 1.86 17.42
CA THR A 66 10.35 0.45 17.77
C THR A 66 8.86 0.15 17.87
N PHE A 67 8.47 -1.00 17.35
CA PHE A 67 7.14 -1.57 17.54
C PHE A 67 7.26 -3.06 17.84
N LYS A 68 6.26 -3.64 18.49
CA LYS A 68 6.27 -5.04 18.93
C LYS A 68 5.67 -5.98 17.90
N THR A 69 4.61 -5.55 17.25
CA THR A 69 3.91 -6.40 16.27
C THR A 69 3.49 -5.61 15.04
N LEU A 70 3.55 -6.28 13.90
CA LEU A 70 2.84 -5.93 12.68
C LEU A 70 1.80 -7.01 12.44
N SER A 71 0.54 -6.65 12.53
CA SER A 71 -0.60 -7.52 12.25
C SER A 71 -1.24 -7.13 10.94
N ILE A 72 -1.59 -8.12 10.10
CA ILE A 72 -2.38 -7.91 8.89
C ILE A 72 -3.73 -8.55 9.11
N TYR A 73 -4.77 -7.76 8.84
CA TYR A 73 -6.17 -8.17 8.95
C TYR A 73 -6.80 -8.31 7.58
N LEU A 74 -7.76 -9.19 7.48
CA LEU A 74 -8.67 -9.34 6.35
C LEU A 74 -10.09 -9.12 6.83
N SER A 75 -10.74 -8.09 6.28
CA SER A 75 -12.18 -7.88 6.41
C SER A 75 -12.87 -8.34 5.14
N GLU A 76 -13.89 -9.18 5.28
CA GLU A 76 -14.72 -9.63 4.18
C GLU A 76 -16.06 -8.89 4.25
N TYR A 77 -16.46 -8.31 3.13
CA TYR A 77 -17.76 -7.62 2.99
C TYR A 77 -18.62 -8.33 1.94
N GLN A 78 -19.91 -8.39 2.22
CA GLN A 78 -20.91 -8.86 1.28
C GLN A 78 -22.01 -7.81 1.18
N LEU A 79 -22.26 -7.31 -0.02
CA LEU A 79 -23.23 -6.22 -0.28
C LEU A 79 -23.04 -5.04 0.68
N GLY A 80 -21.80 -4.64 0.89
CA GLY A 80 -21.41 -3.55 1.78
C GLY A 80 -21.38 -3.88 3.27
N GLN A 81 -21.97 -5.00 3.72
CA GLN A 81 -21.97 -5.41 5.12
C GLN A 81 -20.71 -6.22 5.44
N ARG A 82 -19.97 -5.85 6.49
CA ARG A 82 -18.84 -6.66 6.97
C ARG A 82 -19.31 -7.96 7.60
N VAL A 83 -18.95 -9.08 7.00
CA VAL A 83 -19.34 -10.43 7.45
C VAL A 83 -18.24 -11.15 8.21
N SER A 84 -16.99 -10.72 8.03
CA SER A 84 -15.81 -11.28 8.70
C SER A 84 -14.75 -10.21 8.90
N HIS A 85 -14.02 -10.32 10.02
CA HIS A 85 -12.82 -9.53 10.29
C HIS A 85 -11.85 -10.40 11.10
N LYS A 86 -10.71 -10.73 10.52
CA LYS A 86 -9.77 -11.68 11.14
C LYS A 86 -8.31 -11.27 10.90
N LYS A 87 -7.48 -11.49 11.90
CA LYS A 87 -6.04 -11.42 11.73
C LYS A 87 -5.58 -12.62 10.90
N VAL A 88 -4.94 -12.36 9.76
CA VAL A 88 -4.48 -13.41 8.83
C VAL A 88 -2.96 -13.61 8.86
N LEU A 89 -2.22 -12.64 9.39
CA LEU A 89 -0.77 -12.74 9.54
C LEU A 89 -0.30 -11.83 10.68
N GLU A 90 0.75 -12.26 11.41
CA GLU A 90 1.40 -11.44 12.43
C GLU A 90 2.92 -11.67 12.40
N LEU A 91 3.68 -10.57 12.44
CA LEU A 91 5.10 -10.57 12.74
C LEU A 91 5.30 -10.01 14.15
N SER A 92 5.99 -10.77 15.01
CA SER A 92 6.32 -10.34 16.37
C SER A 92 7.80 -10.00 16.50
N TYR A 93 8.10 -8.91 17.17
CA TYR A 93 9.42 -8.35 17.36
C TYR A 93 9.72 -8.20 18.87
N GLU A 94 10.12 -9.29 19.51
CA GLU A 94 10.29 -9.30 20.98
C GLU A 94 11.44 -8.41 21.48
N ASP A 95 12.48 -8.17 20.65
CA ASP A 95 13.71 -7.48 21.04
C ASP A 95 14.19 -6.40 20.03
N VAL A 96 13.33 -5.88 19.18
CA VAL A 96 13.77 -4.91 18.15
C VAL A 96 14.06 -3.55 18.75
N LYS A 97 15.35 -3.22 18.84
CA LYS A 97 15.86 -1.93 19.31
C LYS A 97 16.17 -0.94 18.19
N SER A 98 15.91 -1.30 16.94
CA SER A 98 16.30 -0.52 15.77
C SER A 98 15.13 -0.30 14.81
N SER A 99 15.34 0.61 13.86
CA SER A 99 14.42 0.83 12.74
C SER A 99 14.19 -0.46 11.95
N THR A 100 12.95 -0.71 11.58
CA THR A 100 12.54 -1.88 10.80
C THR A 100 12.00 -1.43 9.46
N ASN A 101 12.54 -2.02 8.40
CA ASN A 101 12.04 -1.87 7.04
C ASN A 101 11.50 -3.20 6.55
N GLY A 102 10.43 -3.19 5.80
CA GLY A 102 9.92 -4.43 5.24
C GLY A 102 8.96 -4.22 4.10
N LEU A 103 8.43 -5.35 3.64
CA LEU A 103 7.48 -5.43 2.54
C LEU A 103 6.24 -6.21 2.97
N ILE A 104 5.09 -5.75 2.50
CA ILE A 104 3.84 -6.50 2.51
C ILE A 104 3.44 -6.69 1.05
N VAL A 105 3.18 -7.94 0.65
CA VAL A 105 2.83 -8.27 -0.73
C VAL A 105 1.52 -9.04 -0.73
N ILE A 106 0.57 -8.60 -1.54
CA ILE A 106 -0.72 -9.25 -1.76
C ILE A 106 -0.77 -9.65 -3.23
N THR A 107 -0.84 -10.94 -3.50
CA THR A 107 -0.87 -11.50 -4.86
C THR A 107 -2.17 -12.27 -5.03
N PRO A 108 -3.17 -11.71 -5.72
CA PRO A 108 -4.40 -12.43 -6.02
C PRO A 108 -4.14 -13.49 -7.10
N ASP A 109 -4.55 -14.72 -6.82
CA ASP A 109 -4.58 -15.81 -7.79
C ASP A 109 -6.03 -15.99 -8.27
N PHE A 110 -6.30 -15.44 -9.43
CA PHE A 110 -7.65 -15.38 -9.97
C PHE A 110 -8.12 -16.73 -10.54
N ASP A 111 -7.21 -17.62 -10.89
CA ASP A 111 -7.54 -18.93 -11.43
C ASP A 111 -7.92 -19.90 -10.30
N ASN A 112 -7.23 -19.80 -9.17
CA ASN A 112 -7.47 -20.63 -7.99
C ASN A 112 -8.41 -19.98 -6.97
N PHE A 113 -8.80 -18.73 -7.19
CA PHE A 113 -9.63 -17.94 -6.24
C PHE A 113 -9.01 -17.89 -4.83
N THR A 114 -7.76 -17.55 -4.79
CA THR A 114 -7.03 -17.30 -3.54
C THR A 114 -6.28 -15.97 -3.61
N ALA A 115 -5.85 -15.49 -2.47
CA ALA A 115 -4.90 -14.39 -2.38
C ALA A 115 -3.77 -14.78 -1.45
N LYS A 116 -2.55 -14.73 -1.97
CA LYS A 116 -1.34 -14.96 -1.21
C LYS A 116 -0.89 -13.65 -0.55
N LEU A 117 -0.73 -13.69 0.76
CA LEU A 117 -0.21 -12.59 1.56
C LEU A 117 1.19 -12.93 2.05
N ILE A 118 2.14 -12.05 1.81
CA ILE A 118 3.51 -12.17 2.32
C ILE A 118 3.81 -10.91 3.12
N ALA A 119 4.36 -11.08 4.32
CA ALA A 119 5.01 -10.00 5.04
C ALA A 119 6.45 -10.41 5.36
N ALA A 120 7.39 -9.54 5.04
CA ALA A 120 8.81 -9.81 5.18
C ALA A 120 9.55 -8.57 5.65
N ASP A 121 10.59 -8.79 6.43
CA ASP A 121 11.57 -7.80 6.81
C ASP A 121 13.00 -8.34 6.61
N GLU A 122 13.98 -7.67 7.17
CA GLU A 122 15.39 -8.05 7.10
C GLU A 122 15.67 -9.43 7.73
N TYR A 123 14.86 -9.86 8.72
CA TYR A 123 15.12 -11.05 9.56
C TYR A 123 14.14 -12.19 9.34
N SER A 124 12.92 -11.87 8.87
CA SER A 124 11.83 -12.83 8.83
C SER A 124 10.98 -12.69 7.58
N LYS A 125 10.36 -13.81 7.21
CA LYS A 125 9.37 -13.86 6.14
C LYS A 125 8.25 -14.80 6.55
N TYR A 126 7.03 -14.29 6.50
CA TYR A 126 5.82 -15.06 6.73
C TYR A 126 4.92 -15.01 5.51
N MET A 127 4.21 -16.09 5.28
CA MET A 127 3.30 -16.21 4.15
C MET A 127 2.04 -16.95 4.59
N THR A 128 0.92 -16.48 4.12
CA THR A 128 -0.37 -17.17 4.24
C THR A 128 -1.13 -17.06 2.92
N GLU A 129 -2.13 -17.88 2.75
CA GLU A 129 -3.03 -17.87 1.61
C GLU A 129 -4.47 -17.85 2.12
N THR A 130 -5.30 -17.00 1.54
CA THR A 130 -6.70 -16.83 1.93
C THR A 130 -7.59 -17.15 0.74
N PRO A 131 -8.67 -17.94 0.93
CA PRO A 131 -9.63 -18.21 -0.13
C PRO A 131 -10.42 -16.94 -0.47
N ILE A 132 -10.78 -16.81 -1.74
CA ILE A 132 -11.60 -15.74 -2.30
C ILE A 132 -12.84 -16.38 -2.91
N LEU A 133 -14.03 -15.80 -2.67
CA LEU A 133 -15.32 -16.32 -3.15
C LEU A 133 -15.52 -17.81 -2.82
N GLU A 134 -15.11 -18.23 -1.62
CA GLU A 134 -15.28 -19.60 -1.16
C GLU A 134 -16.77 -19.95 -1.04
N GLY A 135 -17.18 -21.04 -1.66
CA GLY A 135 -18.58 -21.49 -1.69
C GLY A 135 -19.51 -20.69 -2.61
N VAL A 136 -19.00 -19.66 -3.30
CA VAL A 136 -19.79 -18.87 -4.27
C VAL A 136 -19.88 -19.66 -5.58
N ALA A 137 -21.11 -19.86 -6.06
CA ALA A 137 -21.37 -20.54 -7.34
C ALA A 137 -21.03 -19.60 -8.51
N ASN A 138 -20.54 -20.17 -9.61
CA ASN A 138 -20.25 -19.46 -10.86
C ASN A 138 -19.26 -18.29 -10.70
N ARG A 139 -18.39 -18.35 -9.69
CA ARG A 139 -17.44 -17.29 -9.34
C ARG A 139 -16.48 -16.93 -10.50
N GLU A 140 -16.30 -17.83 -11.46
CA GLU A 140 -15.51 -17.62 -12.67
C GLU A 140 -16.09 -16.55 -13.61
N TYR A 141 -17.36 -16.20 -13.47
CA TYR A 141 -18.02 -15.17 -14.27
C TYR A 141 -18.07 -13.80 -13.57
N TYR A 142 -17.60 -13.72 -12.33
CA TYR A 142 -17.58 -12.46 -11.60
C TYR A 142 -16.61 -11.47 -12.23
N GLY A 143 -17.09 -10.26 -12.45
CA GLY A 143 -16.22 -9.11 -12.69
C GLY A 143 -15.32 -8.88 -11.48
N ARG A 144 -14.12 -8.32 -11.70
CA ARG A 144 -13.14 -8.11 -10.66
C ARG A 144 -12.42 -6.78 -10.80
N SER A 145 -12.09 -6.18 -9.67
CA SER A 145 -11.24 -4.99 -9.58
C SER A 145 -10.38 -5.09 -8.32
N ALA A 146 -9.34 -4.30 -8.29
CA ALA A 146 -8.53 -4.11 -7.10
C ALA A 146 -8.25 -2.62 -6.89
N THR A 147 -8.13 -2.22 -5.64
CA THR A 147 -7.72 -0.89 -5.25
C THR A 147 -6.69 -0.98 -4.14
N SER A 148 -5.81 0.01 -4.05
CA SER A 148 -4.77 0.08 -3.02
C SER A 148 -4.50 1.52 -2.63
N ILE A 149 -3.72 1.72 -1.57
CA ILE A 149 -3.22 3.05 -1.25
C ILE A 149 -2.40 3.59 -2.43
N GLU A 150 -2.61 4.85 -2.78
CA GLU A 150 -1.90 5.51 -3.88
C GLU A 150 -0.68 6.30 -3.40
N ASN A 151 -0.75 6.77 -2.16
CA ASN A 151 0.22 7.69 -1.60
C ASN A 151 0.93 7.11 -0.38
N LYS A 152 2.10 7.66 -0.10
CA LYS A 152 2.81 7.43 1.16
C LYS A 152 1.99 7.94 2.33
N SER A 153 1.72 7.05 3.29
CA SER A 153 0.99 7.35 4.53
C SER A 153 1.89 7.22 5.75
N THR A 154 1.68 8.06 6.76
CA THR A 154 2.35 7.91 8.05
C THR A 154 1.81 6.68 8.76
N ILE A 155 2.69 5.88 9.38
CA ILE A 155 2.27 4.78 10.25
C ILE A 155 1.65 5.35 11.52
N GLU A 156 0.39 5.02 11.76
CA GLU A 156 -0.38 5.33 12.97
C GLU A 156 -0.39 4.10 13.87
N TYR A 157 0.40 4.12 14.95
CA TYR A 157 0.53 2.97 15.84
C TYR A 157 -0.76 2.70 16.62
N GLY A 158 -1.17 1.42 16.69
CA GLY A 158 -2.40 0.99 17.36
C GLY A 158 -3.68 1.30 16.58
N THR A 159 -3.54 1.62 15.28
CA THR A 159 -4.66 1.87 14.38
C THR A 159 -4.50 1.02 13.12
N GLU A 160 -5.56 0.37 12.70
CA GLU A 160 -5.60 -0.32 11.41
C GLU A 160 -5.62 0.69 10.27
N GLN A 161 -4.70 0.54 9.33
CA GLN A 161 -4.58 1.34 8.13
C GLN A 161 -4.81 0.47 6.90
N GLY A 162 -5.73 0.87 6.03
CA GLY A 162 -6.03 0.15 4.79
C GLY A 162 -4.84 0.07 3.86
N LEU A 163 -4.68 -1.07 3.22
CA LEU A 163 -3.64 -1.31 2.22
C LEU A 163 -4.23 -1.52 0.83
N ALA A 164 -5.14 -2.49 0.72
CA ALA A 164 -5.71 -2.92 -0.54
C ALA A 164 -7.09 -3.54 -0.35
N ALA A 165 -7.87 -3.57 -1.43
CA ALA A 165 -9.09 -4.35 -1.51
C ALA A 165 -9.20 -5.06 -2.86
N LEU A 166 -9.66 -6.30 -2.83
CA LEU A 166 -10.09 -7.08 -3.99
C LEU A 166 -11.61 -7.04 -4.03
N ILE A 167 -12.17 -6.69 -5.17
CA ILE A 167 -13.60 -6.39 -5.34
C ILE A 167 -14.17 -7.28 -6.44
N TYR A 168 -15.34 -7.86 -6.17
CA TYR A 168 -16.02 -8.80 -7.09
C TYR A 168 -17.50 -8.49 -7.19
N GLY A 169 -18.07 -8.67 -8.40
CA GLY A 169 -19.50 -8.52 -8.65
C GLY A 169 -19.93 -9.23 -9.93
N GLU A 170 -21.10 -9.87 -9.90
CA GLU A 170 -21.65 -10.61 -11.05
C GLU A 170 -22.02 -9.68 -12.22
N GLN A 171 -22.54 -8.48 -11.92
CA GLN A 171 -22.99 -7.51 -12.92
C GLN A 171 -21.97 -6.39 -13.21
N GLY A 172 -20.76 -6.53 -12.71
CA GLY A 172 -19.70 -5.54 -12.80
C GLY A 172 -19.21 -5.11 -11.43
N VAL A 173 -18.18 -4.29 -11.39
CA VAL A 173 -17.56 -3.80 -10.15
C VAL A 173 -17.31 -2.30 -10.23
N SER A 174 -17.46 -1.63 -9.09
CA SER A 174 -17.11 -0.23 -8.90
C SER A 174 -15.88 -0.13 -8.00
N SER A 175 -14.85 0.58 -8.45
CA SER A 175 -13.70 0.91 -7.61
C SER A 175 -14.10 1.80 -6.45
N LEU A 176 -13.55 1.52 -5.27
CA LEU A 176 -13.70 2.34 -4.08
C LEU A 176 -12.31 2.79 -3.60
N PRO A 177 -12.14 4.08 -3.26
CA PRO A 177 -10.91 4.52 -2.62
C PRO A 177 -10.69 3.81 -1.29
N ILE A 178 -9.47 3.43 -0.97
CA ILE A 178 -9.14 2.67 0.25
C ILE A 178 -9.61 3.37 1.53
N GLN A 179 -9.51 4.70 1.57
CA GLN A 179 -9.94 5.50 2.72
C GLN A 179 -11.45 5.47 2.98
N ASP A 180 -12.24 5.10 1.98
CA ASP A 180 -13.71 5.03 2.09
C ASP A 180 -14.19 3.66 2.58
N ILE A 181 -13.27 2.68 2.64
CA ILE A 181 -13.54 1.33 3.13
C ILE A 181 -13.33 1.30 4.65
N THR A 182 -14.37 1.66 5.40
CA THR A 182 -14.30 1.78 6.86
C THR A 182 -15.54 1.23 7.55
N GLY A 183 -15.34 0.69 8.76
CA GLY A 183 -16.45 0.28 9.64
C GLY A 183 -17.13 -1.02 9.24
N GLU A 184 -18.35 -1.19 9.76
CA GLU A 184 -19.17 -2.40 9.60
C GLU A 184 -19.98 -2.40 8.30
N TYR A 185 -20.22 -1.23 7.71
CA TYR A 185 -21.01 -1.06 6.50
C TYR A 185 -20.36 -0.04 5.57
N ILE A 186 -20.38 -0.36 4.28
CA ILE A 186 -19.90 0.47 3.19
C ILE A 186 -21.03 0.62 2.18
N ASP A 187 -21.29 1.85 1.74
CA ASP A 187 -22.27 2.12 0.69
C ASP A 187 -21.67 1.74 -0.66
N THR A 188 -22.04 0.56 -1.16
CA THR A 188 -21.52 -0.02 -2.40
C THR A 188 -22.48 -1.03 -3.00
N ASP A 189 -22.51 -1.08 -4.34
CA ASP A 189 -23.21 -2.11 -5.10
C ASP A 189 -22.36 -3.37 -5.34
N ASN A 190 -21.10 -3.38 -4.90
CA ASN A 190 -20.23 -4.53 -5.04
C ASN A 190 -20.70 -5.68 -4.15
N GLU A 191 -20.78 -6.90 -4.74
CA GLU A 191 -21.30 -8.05 -4.02
C GLU A 191 -20.32 -8.58 -2.96
N TYR A 192 -19.03 -8.66 -3.30
CA TYR A 192 -17.98 -9.14 -2.41
C TYR A 192 -16.77 -8.23 -2.43
N MET A 193 -16.19 -8.01 -1.26
CA MET A 193 -14.94 -7.27 -1.13
C MET A 193 -14.08 -7.86 -0.01
N TYR A 194 -12.81 -8.01 -0.30
CA TYR A 194 -11.76 -8.53 0.58
C TYR A 194 -10.77 -7.41 0.85
N TYR A 195 -10.91 -6.79 2.02
CA TYR A 195 -10.13 -5.61 2.41
C TYR A 195 -9.00 -6.00 3.36
N TYR A 196 -7.79 -5.66 2.97
CA TYR A 196 -6.57 -5.88 3.74
C TYR A 196 -6.14 -4.61 4.43
N SER A 197 -5.88 -4.70 5.74
CA SER A 197 -5.35 -3.61 6.55
C SER A 197 -4.16 -4.06 7.38
N ALA A 198 -3.32 -3.11 7.79
CA ALA A 198 -2.16 -3.34 8.65
C ALA A 198 -2.24 -2.53 9.93
N GLU A 199 -1.84 -3.13 11.04
CA GLU A 199 -1.69 -2.47 12.34
C GLU A 199 -0.29 -2.67 12.89
N PHE A 200 0.35 -1.58 13.28
CA PHE A 200 1.65 -1.57 13.96
C PHE A 200 1.44 -1.25 15.43
N VAL A 201 1.85 -2.14 16.34
CA VAL A 201 1.64 -1.99 17.79
C VAL A 201 2.98 -1.81 18.51
N LYS A 202 3.06 -0.77 19.36
CA LYS A 202 4.24 -0.46 20.20
C LYS A 202 4.31 -1.29 21.47
#